data_88fefb74c4e3112f9ab6a56bc9b6adc3
#
_entry.id   88fefb74c4e3112f9ab6a56bc9b6adc3
#
_cell.length_a   1.000
_cell.length_b   1.000
_cell.length_c   1.000
_cell.angle_alpha   90.00
_cell.angle_beta   90.00
_cell.angle_gamma   90.00
#
_symmetry.space_group_name_H-M   'P 1'
#
loop_
_entity.id
_entity.type
_entity.pdbx_description
1 polymer ?
#
loop_
_entity_poly.entity_id
_entity_poly.type
_entity_poly.pdbx_seq_one_letter_code
_entity_poly.pdbx_strand_id
1 'polypeptide(L)'
;MGAAGMILAALLPMMVAAQQAEDVRPQLPGSDPAQPTAPLPSSTITTPGTAEQALNAPILTLDQDVLYLSSDWGKRAQAQLEAEGDVITAENERLTELLSSEETRLTEQRATLPPAEFRKLAESFDQRATDVRRERAQAVQLLNAWAEADRGAFFRAALPMMGEIMQDHGAVAVLDRRTLFVSLDAIDVTQDLIAQLNQELGDGQGAVPLPQEAEAEASGQAGDALGQKVE
;
A
#
# COMPACT_ATOMS: atom_id res chain seq x y z
N MET A 1 -17.11 44.55 -61.85
CA MET A 1 -16.39 44.99 -60.64
C MET A 1 -17.21 44.54 -59.46
N GLY A 2 -16.86 43.43 -58.82
CA GLY A 2 -17.58 42.83 -57.69
C GLY A 2 -16.64 41.89 -56.97
N ALA A 3 -16.24 42.26 -55.76
CA ALA A 3 -15.33 41.49 -54.94
C ALA A 3 -16.07 40.33 -54.27
N ALA A 4 -15.62 39.13 -54.48
CA ALA A 4 -16.03 37.94 -53.78
C ALA A 4 -15.34 37.88 -52.42
N GLY A 5 -16.12 37.97 -51.32
CA GLY A 5 -15.67 37.73 -49.96
C GLY A 5 -15.69 36.23 -49.64
N MET A 6 -14.52 35.65 -49.50
CA MET A 6 -14.34 34.25 -49.13
C MET A 6 -14.31 34.17 -47.59
N ILE A 7 -15.35 33.62 -46.97
CA ILE A 7 -15.41 33.35 -45.54
C ILE A 7 -14.72 31.99 -45.32
N LEU A 8 -13.50 32.03 -44.76
CA LEU A 8 -12.72 30.86 -44.36
C LEU A 8 -13.22 30.42 -42.99
N ALA A 9 -14.04 29.37 -42.93
CA ALA A 9 -14.44 28.73 -41.70
C ALA A 9 -13.27 27.86 -41.19
N ALA A 10 -12.60 28.36 -40.16
CA ALA A 10 -11.59 27.59 -39.45
C ALA A 10 -12.26 26.50 -38.58
N LEU A 11 -12.27 25.29 -39.05
CA LEU A 11 -12.54 24.08 -38.27
C LEU A 11 -11.34 23.80 -37.35
N LEU A 12 -11.47 24.19 -36.10
CA LEU A 12 -10.56 23.70 -35.04
C LEU A 12 -10.89 22.22 -34.76
N PRO A 13 -9.93 21.30 -34.89
CA PRO A 13 -10.13 19.94 -34.39
C PRO A 13 -10.06 20.02 -32.86
N MET A 14 -11.18 19.70 -32.23
CA MET A 14 -11.21 19.36 -30.81
C MET A 14 -10.33 18.12 -30.61
N MET A 15 -9.09 18.31 -30.16
CA MET A 15 -8.27 17.22 -29.63
C MET A 15 -8.97 16.70 -28.37
N VAL A 16 -9.68 15.60 -28.52
CA VAL A 16 -10.03 14.72 -27.41
C VAL A 16 -8.71 14.17 -26.89
N ALA A 17 -8.21 14.76 -25.82
CA ALA A 17 -7.15 14.16 -25.02
C ALA A 17 -7.76 12.91 -24.41
N ALA A 18 -7.56 11.76 -25.05
CA ALA A 18 -7.71 10.47 -24.40
C ALA A 18 -6.68 10.48 -23.26
N GLN A 19 -7.14 10.81 -22.05
CA GLN A 19 -6.39 10.54 -20.84
C GLN A 19 -6.26 9.01 -20.79
N GLN A 20 -5.03 8.56 -21.05
CA GLN A 20 -4.63 7.20 -20.75
C GLN A 20 -4.95 6.98 -19.28
N ALA A 21 -5.83 6.03 -19.01
CA ALA A 21 -5.98 5.49 -17.66
C ALA A 21 -4.60 4.91 -17.31
N GLU A 22 -3.83 5.64 -16.50
CA GLU A 22 -2.63 5.09 -15.91
C GLU A 22 -3.06 3.86 -15.13
N ASP A 23 -2.50 2.73 -15.52
CA ASP A 23 -2.66 1.43 -14.87
C ASP A 23 -2.06 1.56 -13.46
N VAL A 24 -2.88 1.99 -12.50
CA VAL A 24 -2.49 2.16 -11.10
C VAL A 24 -2.46 0.79 -10.46
N ARG A 25 -1.38 0.05 -10.71
CA ARG A 25 -1.09 -1.17 -9.98
C ARG A 25 -0.56 -0.82 -8.61
N PRO A 26 -1.00 -1.50 -7.55
CA PRO A 26 -0.40 -1.37 -6.23
C PRO A 26 1.10 -1.66 -6.33
N GLN A 27 1.93 -0.70 -5.92
CA GLN A 27 3.38 -0.91 -5.89
C GLN A 27 3.74 -1.67 -4.63
N LEU A 28 4.43 -2.79 -4.81
CA LEU A 28 4.99 -3.55 -3.70
C LEU A 28 6.04 -2.72 -2.95
N PRO A 29 6.02 -2.68 -1.63
CA PRO A 29 7.09 -2.08 -0.86
C PRO A 29 8.43 -2.77 -1.20
N GLY A 30 9.39 -2.01 -1.73
CA GLY A 30 10.72 -2.55 -2.09
C GLY A 30 10.99 -2.70 -3.60
N SER A 31 10.02 -2.46 -4.50
CA SER A 31 10.25 -2.54 -5.95
C SER A 31 10.67 -1.21 -6.61
N ASP A 32 10.60 -0.09 -5.87
CA ASP A 32 11.04 1.21 -6.38
C ASP A 32 12.33 1.64 -5.66
N PRO A 33 13.47 1.80 -6.38
CA PRO A 33 14.74 2.19 -5.76
C PRO A 33 14.77 3.62 -5.19
N ALA A 34 13.69 4.39 -5.32
CA ALA A 34 13.63 5.80 -4.91
C ALA A 34 12.65 6.10 -3.77
N GLN A 35 11.93 5.11 -3.23
CA GLN A 35 11.08 5.39 -2.06
C GLN A 35 11.91 5.34 -0.77
N PRO A 36 11.85 6.38 0.09
CA PRO A 36 12.45 6.29 1.42
C PRO A 36 11.74 5.18 2.19
N THR A 37 12.44 4.07 2.44
CA THR A 37 11.96 3.05 3.38
C THR A 37 11.60 3.74 4.69
N ALA A 38 10.40 3.48 5.19
CA ALA A 38 9.98 3.99 6.50
C ALA A 38 11.09 3.66 7.53
N PRO A 39 11.51 4.61 8.35
CA PRO A 39 12.53 4.35 9.35
C PRO A 39 12.04 3.24 10.27
N LEU A 40 12.94 2.31 10.60
CA LEU A 40 12.64 1.31 11.63
C LEU A 40 12.12 2.00 12.89
N PRO A 41 11.21 1.37 13.62
CA PRO A 41 10.85 1.85 14.94
C PRO A 41 12.14 1.97 15.76
N SER A 42 12.53 3.20 16.10
CA SER A 42 13.70 3.48 16.94
C SER A 42 13.36 3.07 18.38
N SER A 43 13.66 1.83 18.69
CA SER A 43 13.55 1.31 20.05
C SER A 43 14.96 1.04 20.56
N THR A 44 15.38 1.70 21.62
CA THR A 44 16.66 1.44 22.23
C THR A 44 16.50 0.27 23.21
N ILE A 45 17.06 -0.89 22.85
CA ILE A 45 17.21 -2.00 23.79
C ILE A 45 18.46 -1.74 24.60
N THR A 46 18.30 -1.44 25.90
CA THR A 46 19.43 -1.24 26.80
C THR A 46 19.83 -2.57 27.42
N THR A 47 20.97 -3.09 27.00
CA THR A 47 21.58 -4.29 27.62
C THR A 47 22.58 -3.82 28.69
N PRO A 48 22.56 -4.36 29.92
CA PRO A 48 23.57 -4.06 30.94
C PRO A 48 24.96 -4.47 30.48
N GLY A 49 25.91 -3.56 30.46
CA GLY A 49 27.29 -3.81 30.09
C GLY A 49 28.22 -2.71 30.59
N THR A 50 29.52 -3.03 30.72
CA THR A 50 30.53 -2.02 31.06
C THR A 50 31.15 -1.44 29.80
N ALA A 51 31.70 -0.21 29.89
CA ALA A 51 32.36 0.47 28.75
C ALA A 51 33.55 -0.38 28.22
N GLU A 52 34.21 -1.16 29.06
CA GLU A 52 35.34 -2.00 28.70
C GLU A 52 34.90 -3.25 27.89
N GLN A 53 33.73 -3.80 28.17
CA GLN A 53 33.10 -4.84 27.37
C GLN A 53 32.65 -4.31 25.99
N ALA A 54 32.18 -3.07 25.93
CA ALA A 54 31.75 -2.45 24.68
C ALA A 54 32.90 -2.21 23.69
N LEU A 55 34.13 -1.98 24.15
CA LEU A 55 35.29 -1.73 23.27
C LEU A 55 35.75 -2.95 22.46
N ASN A 56 35.43 -4.16 22.93
CA ASN A 56 35.83 -5.42 22.28
C ASN A 56 34.62 -6.27 21.84
N ALA A 57 33.42 -5.77 22.03
CA ALA A 57 32.21 -6.50 21.67
C ALA A 57 31.96 -6.46 20.15
N PRO A 58 31.51 -7.57 19.55
CA PRO A 58 31.21 -7.58 18.13
C PRO A 58 30.02 -6.69 17.79
N ILE A 59 30.06 -6.17 16.56
CA ILE A 59 28.90 -5.55 15.92
C ILE A 59 28.35 -6.57 14.95
N LEU A 60 27.05 -6.77 14.99
CA LEU A 60 26.34 -7.65 14.06
C LEU A 60 25.77 -6.84 12.90
N THR A 61 25.49 -7.53 11.80
CA THR A 61 24.80 -6.95 10.65
C THR A 61 23.56 -7.74 10.31
N LEU A 62 22.57 -7.08 9.75
CA LEU A 62 21.40 -7.72 9.14
C LEU A 62 20.97 -6.94 7.89
N ASP A 63 20.37 -7.64 6.94
CA ASP A 63 19.66 -7.03 5.81
C ASP A 63 18.16 -6.99 6.12
N GLN A 64 17.62 -5.79 6.29
CA GLN A 64 16.23 -5.58 6.69
C GLN A 64 15.23 -6.07 5.64
N ASP A 65 15.55 -5.89 4.34
CA ASP A 65 14.64 -6.30 3.28
C ASP A 65 14.65 -7.81 3.14
N VAL A 66 15.83 -8.43 3.18
CA VAL A 66 15.95 -9.90 3.18
C VAL A 66 15.26 -10.49 4.41
N LEU A 67 15.45 -9.88 5.59
CA LEU A 67 14.81 -10.30 6.83
C LEU A 67 13.29 -10.34 6.70
N TYR A 68 12.69 -9.25 6.22
CA TYR A 68 11.25 -9.16 6.05
C TYR A 68 10.75 -10.08 4.93
N LEU A 69 11.27 -9.92 3.71
CA LEU A 69 10.75 -10.60 2.52
C LEU A 69 10.96 -12.13 2.54
N SER A 70 12.00 -12.60 3.27
CA SER A 70 12.27 -14.04 3.38
C SER A 70 11.62 -14.71 4.59
N SER A 71 11.11 -13.93 5.55
CA SER A 71 10.32 -14.46 6.66
C SER A 71 8.96 -14.99 6.19
N ASP A 72 8.35 -15.88 6.98
CA ASP A 72 7.01 -16.38 6.69
C ASP A 72 5.96 -15.26 6.81
N TRP A 73 6.18 -14.30 7.74
CA TRP A 73 5.38 -13.09 7.84
C TRP A 73 5.40 -12.25 6.55
N GLY A 74 6.59 -11.92 6.06
CA GLY A 74 6.74 -11.12 4.85
C GLY A 74 6.18 -11.81 3.60
N LYS A 75 6.36 -13.12 3.47
CA LYS A 75 5.76 -13.92 2.39
C LYS A 75 4.24 -13.87 2.42
N ARG A 76 3.63 -14.04 3.61
CA ARG A 76 2.18 -13.90 3.78
C ARG A 76 1.72 -12.50 3.41
N ALA A 77 2.39 -11.45 3.93
CA ALA A 77 2.04 -10.07 3.64
C ALA A 77 2.10 -9.75 2.14
N GLN A 78 3.13 -10.25 1.44
CA GLN A 78 3.26 -10.10 0.00
C GLN A 78 2.14 -10.80 -0.76
N ALA A 79 1.80 -12.03 -0.38
CA ALA A 79 0.69 -12.77 -0.99
C ALA A 79 -0.67 -12.07 -0.78
N GLN A 80 -0.90 -11.49 0.40
CA GLN A 80 -2.11 -10.71 0.67
C GLN A 80 -2.15 -9.42 -0.14
N LEU A 81 -1.03 -8.70 -0.21
CA LEU A 81 -0.93 -7.46 -1.01
C LEU A 81 -1.22 -7.73 -2.49
N GLU A 82 -0.71 -8.83 -3.04
CA GLU A 82 -0.97 -9.26 -4.41
C GLU A 82 -2.46 -9.61 -4.61
N ALA A 83 -3.03 -10.43 -3.73
CA ALA A 83 -4.43 -10.83 -3.82
C ALA A 83 -5.39 -9.64 -3.74
N GLU A 84 -5.19 -8.72 -2.80
CA GLU A 84 -6.02 -7.51 -2.67
C GLU A 84 -5.80 -6.54 -3.85
N GLY A 85 -4.57 -6.46 -4.38
CA GLY A 85 -4.25 -5.71 -5.59
C GLY A 85 -5.01 -6.23 -6.82
N ASP A 86 -5.12 -7.54 -6.96
CA ASP A 86 -5.88 -8.17 -8.04
C ASP A 86 -7.39 -7.87 -7.91
N VAL A 87 -7.94 -7.90 -6.69
CA VAL A 87 -9.34 -7.53 -6.43
C VAL A 87 -9.59 -6.07 -6.81
N ILE A 88 -8.73 -5.14 -6.41
CA ILE A 88 -8.83 -3.72 -6.77
C ILE A 88 -8.76 -3.55 -8.29
N THR A 89 -7.87 -4.27 -8.96
CA THR A 89 -7.70 -4.21 -10.42
C THR A 89 -8.96 -4.69 -11.14
N ALA A 90 -9.49 -5.85 -10.76
CA ALA A 90 -10.71 -6.41 -11.34
C ALA A 90 -11.93 -5.49 -11.14
N GLU A 91 -12.07 -4.90 -9.96
CA GLU A 91 -13.14 -3.93 -9.68
C GLU A 91 -12.97 -2.64 -10.50
N ASN A 92 -11.73 -2.16 -10.68
CA ASN A 92 -11.45 -1.02 -11.54
C ASN A 92 -11.82 -1.26 -12.99
N GLU A 93 -11.56 -2.45 -13.52
CA GLU A 93 -11.97 -2.85 -14.87
C GLU A 93 -13.50 -2.87 -14.99
N ARG A 94 -14.18 -3.51 -14.04
CA ARG A 94 -15.64 -3.58 -13.99
C ARG A 94 -16.29 -2.18 -13.96
N LEU A 95 -15.78 -1.28 -13.12
CA LEU A 95 -16.29 0.08 -13.01
C LEU A 95 -16.01 0.92 -14.26
N THR A 96 -14.86 0.68 -14.94
CA THR A 96 -14.54 1.33 -16.21
C THR A 96 -15.54 0.93 -17.29
N GLU A 97 -15.88 -0.35 -17.38
CA GLU A 97 -16.84 -0.88 -18.34
C GLU A 97 -18.26 -0.36 -18.08
N LEU A 98 -18.64 -0.27 -16.78
CA LEU A 98 -19.92 0.30 -16.37
C LEU A 98 -20.03 1.78 -16.78
N LEU A 99 -19.03 2.61 -16.49
CA LEU A 99 -19.01 4.03 -16.85
C LEU A 99 -19.04 4.23 -18.38
N SER A 100 -18.28 3.42 -19.13
CA SER A 100 -18.25 3.47 -20.59
C SER A 100 -19.62 3.12 -21.20
N SER A 101 -20.29 2.09 -20.69
CA SER A 101 -21.63 1.72 -21.15
C SER A 101 -22.67 2.80 -20.84
N GLU A 102 -22.54 3.46 -19.69
CA GLU A 102 -23.42 4.55 -19.28
C GLU A 102 -23.21 5.82 -20.13
N GLU A 103 -21.95 6.16 -20.45
CA GLU A 103 -21.61 7.25 -21.36
C GLU A 103 -22.19 7.04 -22.76
N THR A 104 -22.09 5.82 -23.27
CA THR A 104 -22.69 5.43 -24.56
C THR A 104 -24.19 5.65 -24.54
N ARG A 105 -24.88 5.18 -23.48
CA ARG A 105 -26.32 5.35 -23.31
C ARG A 105 -26.73 6.83 -23.21
N LEU A 106 -25.96 7.64 -22.50
CA LEU A 106 -26.20 9.08 -22.41
C LEU A 106 -26.06 9.76 -23.77
N THR A 107 -25.06 9.33 -24.57
CA THR A 107 -24.84 9.86 -25.92
C THR A 107 -26.05 9.59 -26.83
N GLU A 108 -26.63 8.39 -26.76
CA GLU A 108 -27.84 8.02 -27.50
C GLU A 108 -29.07 8.82 -27.02
N GLN A 109 -29.24 8.99 -25.73
CA GLN A 109 -30.35 9.71 -25.11
C GLN A 109 -30.33 11.22 -25.39
N ARG A 110 -29.16 11.79 -25.67
CA ARG A 110 -29.02 13.23 -25.99
C ARG A 110 -29.90 13.68 -27.13
N ALA A 111 -30.12 12.81 -28.13
CA ALA A 111 -30.93 13.14 -29.31
C ALA A 111 -32.44 13.02 -29.04
N THR A 112 -32.87 12.33 -28.00
CA THR A 112 -34.25 12.00 -27.73
C THR A 112 -34.87 12.68 -26.51
N LEU A 113 -34.05 13.05 -25.54
CA LEU A 113 -34.52 13.66 -24.29
C LEU A 113 -34.63 15.18 -24.36
N PRO A 114 -35.58 15.77 -23.61
CA PRO A 114 -35.63 17.22 -23.39
C PRO A 114 -34.32 17.71 -22.73
N PRO A 115 -33.84 18.93 -23.08
CA PRO A 115 -32.56 19.41 -22.59
C PRO A 115 -32.42 19.48 -21.06
N ALA A 116 -33.51 19.71 -20.35
CA ALA A 116 -33.53 19.79 -18.89
C ALA A 116 -33.36 18.39 -18.24
N GLU A 117 -33.95 17.36 -18.85
CA GLU A 117 -33.82 15.97 -18.38
C GLU A 117 -32.44 15.41 -18.69
N PHE A 118 -31.96 15.65 -19.91
CA PHE A 118 -30.59 15.24 -20.28
C PHE A 118 -29.54 15.86 -19.33
N ARG A 119 -29.67 17.14 -18.98
CA ARG A 119 -28.75 17.82 -18.08
C ARG A 119 -28.68 17.13 -16.72
N LYS A 120 -29.82 16.74 -16.13
CA LYS A 120 -29.85 16.01 -14.86
C LYS A 120 -29.12 14.66 -14.92
N LEU A 121 -29.29 13.93 -16.02
CA LEU A 121 -28.61 12.64 -16.22
C LEU A 121 -27.10 12.84 -16.38
N ALA A 122 -26.66 13.85 -17.13
CA ALA A 122 -25.25 14.17 -17.31
C ALA A 122 -24.60 14.59 -15.98
N GLU A 123 -25.25 15.47 -15.19
CA GLU A 123 -24.77 15.86 -13.85
C GLU A 123 -24.66 14.64 -12.92
N SER A 124 -25.63 13.72 -12.96
CA SER A 124 -25.60 12.49 -12.17
C SER A 124 -24.46 11.56 -12.60
N PHE A 125 -24.18 11.45 -13.89
CA PHE A 125 -23.05 10.68 -14.41
C PHE A 125 -21.71 11.29 -13.99
N ASP A 126 -21.53 12.59 -14.13
CA ASP A 126 -20.31 13.30 -13.74
C ASP A 126 -20.02 13.09 -12.25
N GLN A 127 -21.06 13.13 -11.42
CA GLN A 127 -20.92 12.86 -9.98
C GLN A 127 -20.43 11.43 -9.74
N ARG A 128 -21.08 10.42 -10.35
CA ARG A 128 -20.65 9.00 -10.20
C ARG A 128 -19.24 8.78 -10.70
N ALA A 129 -18.88 9.33 -11.86
CA ALA A 129 -17.53 9.21 -12.39
C ALA A 129 -16.48 9.81 -11.46
N THR A 130 -16.83 10.90 -10.78
CA THR A 130 -15.95 11.53 -9.78
C THR A 130 -15.85 10.68 -8.52
N ASP A 131 -16.96 10.14 -8.03
CA ASP A 131 -16.99 9.27 -6.85
C ASP A 131 -16.17 7.98 -7.09
N VAL A 132 -16.35 7.33 -8.23
CA VAL A 132 -15.58 6.14 -8.62
C VAL A 132 -14.07 6.42 -8.65
N ARG A 133 -13.64 7.56 -9.21
CA ARG A 133 -12.20 7.91 -9.21
C ARG A 133 -11.66 8.09 -7.81
N ARG A 134 -12.44 8.73 -6.93
CA ARG A 134 -12.05 8.93 -5.53
C ARG A 134 -11.95 7.61 -4.78
N GLU A 135 -12.94 6.74 -4.92
CA GLU A 135 -12.99 5.43 -4.27
C GLU A 135 -11.82 4.53 -4.72
N ARG A 136 -11.50 4.53 -6.01
CA ARG A 136 -10.33 3.81 -6.54
C ARG A 136 -9.02 4.29 -5.91
N ALA A 137 -8.81 5.61 -5.88
CA ALA A 137 -7.62 6.18 -5.28
C ALA A 137 -7.54 5.85 -3.78
N GLN A 138 -8.65 5.89 -3.08
CA GLN A 138 -8.73 5.55 -1.67
C GLN A 138 -8.42 4.08 -1.41
N ALA A 139 -8.94 3.15 -2.20
CA ALA A 139 -8.68 1.72 -2.06
C ALA A 139 -7.17 1.39 -2.16
N VAL A 140 -6.48 1.97 -3.16
CA VAL A 140 -5.03 1.81 -3.31
C VAL A 140 -4.26 2.41 -2.11
N GLN A 141 -4.67 3.59 -1.64
CA GLN A 141 -4.03 4.23 -0.48
C GLN A 141 -4.19 3.39 0.80
N LEU A 142 -5.37 2.83 1.03
CA LEU A 142 -5.63 1.98 2.19
C LEU A 142 -4.81 0.69 2.14
N LEU A 143 -4.69 0.07 0.98
CA LEU A 143 -3.88 -1.13 0.81
C LEU A 143 -2.38 -0.86 1.06
N ASN A 144 -1.86 0.25 0.53
CA ASN A 144 -0.49 0.65 0.78
C ASN A 144 -0.25 0.98 2.27
N ALA A 145 -1.18 1.68 2.92
CA ALA A 145 -1.10 1.98 4.34
C ALA A 145 -1.12 0.70 5.20
N TRP A 146 -1.92 -0.29 4.82
CA TRP A 146 -1.90 -1.60 5.46
C TRP A 146 -0.54 -2.28 5.33
N ALA A 147 0.06 -2.30 4.14
CA ALA A 147 1.36 -2.93 3.91
C ALA A 147 2.46 -2.29 4.78
N GLU A 148 2.46 -0.97 4.89
CA GLU A 148 3.39 -0.23 5.76
C GLU A 148 3.14 -0.54 7.25
N ALA A 149 1.88 -0.61 7.67
CA ALA A 149 1.51 -0.94 9.04
C ALA A 149 1.93 -2.37 9.41
N ASP A 150 1.72 -3.33 8.51
CA ASP A 150 2.10 -4.74 8.67
C ASP A 150 3.62 -4.90 8.76
N ARG A 151 4.37 -4.26 7.85
CA ARG A 151 5.84 -4.22 7.92
C ARG A 151 6.32 -3.61 9.25
N GLY A 152 5.70 -2.51 9.69
CA GLY A 152 6.00 -1.90 10.97
C GLY A 152 5.69 -2.80 12.16
N ALA A 153 4.61 -3.58 12.10
CA ALA A 153 4.27 -4.57 13.12
C ALA A 153 5.31 -5.70 13.19
N PHE A 154 5.74 -6.22 12.04
CA PHE A 154 6.81 -7.21 11.95
C PHE A 154 8.08 -6.74 12.67
N PHE A 155 8.60 -5.57 12.34
CA PHE A 155 9.84 -5.09 12.96
C PHE A 155 9.69 -4.82 14.45
N ARG A 156 8.52 -4.35 14.91
CA ARG A 156 8.26 -4.23 16.36
C ARG A 156 8.27 -5.60 17.05
N ALA A 157 7.67 -6.61 16.43
CA ALA A 157 7.65 -7.97 16.97
C ALA A 157 9.05 -8.63 16.93
N ALA A 158 9.89 -8.29 15.95
CA ALA A 158 11.24 -8.81 15.81
C ALA A 158 12.24 -8.25 16.82
N LEU A 159 11.99 -7.08 17.41
CA LEU A 159 12.94 -6.42 18.33
C LEU A 159 13.39 -7.29 19.52
N PRO A 160 12.51 -8.02 20.22
CA PRO A 160 12.95 -8.90 21.32
C PRO A 160 13.95 -9.96 20.85
N MET A 161 13.69 -10.65 19.75
CA MET A 161 14.56 -11.70 19.19
C MET A 161 15.90 -11.12 18.71
N MET A 162 15.90 -9.91 18.14
CA MET A 162 17.15 -9.20 17.86
C MET A 162 17.96 -8.95 19.13
N GLY A 163 17.29 -8.60 20.23
CA GLY A 163 17.93 -8.43 21.54
C GLY A 163 18.52 -9.72 22.07
N GLU A 164 17.87 -10.85 21.92
CA GLU A 164 18.36 -12.18 22.31
C GLU A 164 19.60 -12.56 21.51
N ILE A 165 19.55 -12.43 20.17
CA ILE A 165 20.72 -12.71 19.30
C ILE A 165 21.90 -11.80 19.68
N MET A 166 21.64 -10.51 19.98
CA MET A 166 22.70 -9.62 20.46
C MET A 166 23.34 -10.12 21.77
N GLN A 167 22.53 -10.60 22.71
CA GLN A 167 23.02 -11.15 23.99
C GLN A 167 23.84 -12.41 23.77
N ASP A 168 23.38 -13.35 22.97
CA ASP A 168 24.04 -14.61 22.67
C ASP A 168 25.40 -14.41 22.01
N HIS A 169 25.52 -13.41 21.15
CA HIS A 169 26.78 -13.03 20.50
C HIS A 169 27.62 -12.05 21.31
N GLY A 170 27.12 -11.55 22.45
CA GLY A 170 27.78 -10.50 23.22
C GLY A 170 27.92 -9.18 22.45
N ALA A 171 27.06 -8.95 21.47
CA ALA A 171 27.12 -7.81 20.56
C ALA A 171 26.55 -6.54 21.21
N VAL A 172 27.08 -5.40 20.80
CA VAL A 172 26.66 -4.09 21.31
C VAL A 172 25.77 -3.32 20.32
N ALA A 173 25.73 -3.75 19.06
CA ALA A 173 24.90 -3.12 18.03
C ALA A 173 24.61 -4.10 16.91
N VAL A 174 23.49 -3.85 16.23
CA VAL A 174 23.14 -4.45 14.93
C VAL A 174 23.01 -3.32 13.92
N LEU A 175 23.70 -3.43 12.79
CA LEU A 175 23.70 -2.44 11.72
C LEU A 175 22.99 -3.01 10.48
N ASP A 176 22.29 -2.13 9.76
CA ASP A 176 21.77 -2.49 8.46
C ASP A 176 22.93 -2.68 7.46
N ARG A 177 23.05 -3.88 6.91
CA ARG A 177 24.09 -4.26 5.93
C ARG A 177 24.13 -3.32 4.73
N ARG A 178 23.00 -2.78 4.31
CA ARG A 178 22.88 -1.85 3.17
C ARG A 178 23.58 -0.51 3.42
N THR A 179 23.83 -0.16 4.66
CA THR A 179 24.57 1.08 5.01
C THR A 179 26.08 0.90 5.06
N LEU A 180 26.55 -0.36 4.91
CA LEU A 180 27.96 -0.70 5.00
C LEU A 180 28.57 -0.92 3.61
N PHE A 181 29.78 -0.40 3.39
CA PHE A 181 30.51 -0.66 2.15
C PHE A 181 31.04 -2.09 2.06
N VAL A 182 31.51 -2.63 3.18
CA VAL A 182 32.07 -3.99 3.29
C VAL A 182 31.77 -4.52 4.69
N SER A 183 31.28 -5.73 4.77
CA SER A 183 31.10 -6.48 6.01
C SER A 183 31.54 -7.93 5.81
N LEU A 184 31.94 -8.60 6.89
CA LEU A 184 32.17 -10.04 6.87
C LEU A 184 30.83 -10.77 7.00
N ASP A 185 30.65 -11.84 6.25
CA ASP A 185 29.44 -12.68 6.36
C ASP A 185 29.34 -13.34 7.76
N ALA A 186 30.45 -13.52 8.45
CA ALA A 186 30.49 -14.10 9.79
C ALA A 186 29.79 -13.26 10.88
N ILE A 187 29.51 -11.98 10.63
CA ILE A 187 28.76 -11.12 11.55
C ILE A 187 27.32 -10.85 11.08
N ASP A 188 26.89 -11.46 9.97
CA ASP A 188 25.55 -11.32 9.43
C ASP A 188 24.62 -12.35 10.09
N VAL A 189 23.64 -11.86 10.82
CA VAL A 189 22.67 -12.68 11.55
C VAL A 189 21.31 -12.75 10.87
N THR A 190 21.22 -12.30 9.62
CA THR A 190 19.94 -12.22 8.87
C THR A 190 19.23 -13.59 8.83
N GLN A 191 19.96 -14.66 8.47
CA GLN A 191 19.35 -15.98 8.32
C GLN A 191 18.98 -16.63 9.67
N ASP A 192 19.81 -16.45 10.67
CA ASP A 192 19.54 -16.96 12.02
C ASP A 192 18.31 -16.29 12.61
N LEU A 193 18.20 -14.97 12.44
CA LEU A 193 17.04 -14.19 12.87
C LEU A 193 15.76 -14.58 12.09
N ILE A 194 15.84 -14.83 10.78
CA ILE A 194 14.69 -15.32 9.99
C ILE A 194 14.20 -16.65 10.56
N ALA A 195 15.12 -17.59 10.84
CA ALA A 195 14.76 -18.90 11.37
C ALA A 195 14.07 -18.79 12.74
N GLN A 196 14.59 -17.95 13.63
CA GLN A 196 13.98 -17.71 14.94
C GLN A 196 12.61 -17.04 14.82
N LEU A 197 12.48 -15.98 14.01
CA LEU A 197 11.21 -15.28 13.79
C LEU A 197 10.13 -16.21 13.21
N ASN A 198 10.47 -17.04 12.24
CA ASN A 198 9.53 -17.99 11.67
C ASN A 198 9.04 -19.01 12.71
N GLN A 199 9.92 -19.42 13.63
CA GLN A 199 9.56 -20.35 14.69
C GLN A 199 8.68 -19.72 15.77
N GLU A 200 8.96 -18.46 16.16
CA GLU A 200 8.32 -17.81 17.30
C GLU A 200 7.08 -16.99 16.91
N LEU A 201 7.14 -16.27 15.78
CA LEU A 201 6.07 -15.40 15.32
C LEU A 201 5.21 -16.03 14.22
N GLY A 202 5.75 -17.04 13.51
CA GLY A 202 5.07 -17.61 12.35
C GLY A 202 4.85 -16.59 11.24
N ASP A 203 3.68 -16.65 10.60
CA ASP A 203 3.31 -15.77 9.51
C ASP A 203 2.68 -14.44 9.95
N GLY A 204 2.50 -14.21 11.26
CA GLY A 204 1.94 -12.97 11.80
C GLY A 204 0.51 -12.67 11.34
N GLN A 205 -0.26 -13.69 10.93
CA GLN A 205 -1.64 -13.50 10.50
C GLN A 205 -2.49 -12.79 11.57
N GLY A 206 -3.25 -11.77 11.16
CA GLY A 206 -4.11 -11.01 12.07
C GLY A 206 -3.40 -9.94 12.91
N ALA A 207 -2.07 -9.77 12.79
CA ALA A 207 -1.34 -8.72 13.49
C ALA A 207 -1.78 -7.30 13.08
N VAL A 208 -2.15 -7.13 11.83
CA VAL A 208 -2.78 -5.93 11.28
C VAL A 208 -3.96 -6.36 10.41
N PRO A 209 -5.21 -5.98 10.76
CA PRO A 209 -6.37 -6.35 9.96
C PRO A 209 -6.32 -5.69 8.59
N LEU A 210 -6.81 -6.38 7.56
CA LEU A 210 -6.98 -5.82 6.23
C LEU A 210 -8.01 -4.66 6.26
N PRO A 211 -7.92 -3.69 5.34
CA PRO A 211 -8.84 -2.54 5.32
C PRO A 211 -10.31 -2.93 5.35
N GLN A 212 -10.70 -3.97 4.62
CA GLN A 212 -12.08 -4.48 4.58
C GLN A 212 -12.50 -5.13 5.90
N GLU A 213 -11.59 -5.84 6.57
CA GLU A 213 -11.83 -6.44 7.89
C GLU A 213 -11.99 -5.36 8.97
N ALA A 214 -11.14 -4.32 8.93
CA ALA A 214 -11.22 -3.19 9.85
C ALA A 214 -12.54 -2.40 9.71
N GLU A 215 -13.04 -2.22 8.49
CA GLU A 215 -14.35 -1.60 8.24
C GLU A 215 -15.51 -2.47 8.74
N ALA A 216 -15.43 -3.78 8.57
CA ALA A 216 -16.43 -4.73 9.05
C ALA A 216 -16.51 -4.75 10.59
N GLU A 217 -15.35 -4.76 11.26
CA GLU A 217 -15.27 -4.68 12.72
C GLU A 217 -15.82 -3.36 13.26
N ALA A 218 -15.47 -2.23 12.63
CA ALA A 218 -15.97 -0.92 13.01
C ALA A 218 -17.50 -0.81 12.86
N SER A 219 -18.05 -1.40 11.79
CA SER A 219 -19.49 -1.44 11.52
C SER A 219 -20.23 -2.35 12.51
N GLY A 220 -19.64 -3.49 12.87
CA GLY A 220 -20.18 -4.43 13.87
C GLY A 220 -20.26 -3.81 15.27
N GLN A 221 -19.20 -3.11 15.70
CA GLN A 221 -19.16 -2.43 17.01
C GLN A 221 -20.15 -1.27 17.11
N ALA A 222 -20.38 -0.53 16.00
CA ALA A 222 -21.39 0.54 15.98
C ALA A 222 -22.82 0.00 16.10
N GLY A 223 -23.10 -1.18 15.56
CA GLY A 223 -24.41 -1.86 15.69
C GLY A 223 -24.70 -2.32 17.11
N ASP A 224 -23.69 -2.85 17.80
CA ASP A 224 -23.84 -3.36 19.18
C ASP A 224 -24.00 -2.22 20.20
N ALA A 225 -23.32 -1.09 19.99
CA ALA A 225 -23.43 0.10 20.83
C ALA A 225 -24.83 0.78 20.76
N LEU A 226 -25.53 0.64 19.63
CA LEU A 226 -26.89 1.14 19.45
C LEU A 226 -27.94 0.20 20.06
N GLY A 227 -27.67 -1.11 20.11
CA GLY A 227 -28.53 -2.12 20.72
C GLY A 227 -28.61 -2.03 22.25
N GLN A 228 -27.55 -1.61 22.93
CA GLN A 228 -27.50 -1.48 24.40
C GLN A 228 -28.19 -0.23 24.97
N LYS A 229 -28.65 0.69 24.13
CA LYS A 229 -29.34 1.93 24.57
C LYS A 229 -30.87 1.85 24.59
N VAL A 230 -31.44 0.69 24.28
CA VAL A 230 -32.90 0.49 24.15
C VAL A 230 -33.49 -0.46 25.22
N GLU A 231 -32.75 -0.78 26.29
CA GLU A 231 -33.32 -1.45 27.48
C GLU A 231 -33.41 -0.52 28.66
#